data_40e899a441d7afa25566be0c94ea4818
#
_entry.id   40e899a441d7afa25566be0c94ea4818
#
_cell.length_a   1.000
_cell.length_b   1.000
_cell.length_c   1.000
_cell.angle_alpha   90.00
_cell.angle_beta   90.00
_cell.angle_gamma   90.00
#
_symmetry.space_group_name_H-M   'P 1'
#
loop_
_entity.id
_entity.type
_entity.pdbx_description
1 polymer ?
#
loop_
_entity_poly.entity_id
_entity_poly.type
_entity_poly.pdbx_seq_one_letter_code
_entity_poly.pdbx_strand_id
1 'polypeptide(L)'
;MANKEELLARLQEEKPAMEVRVLSFAYGSNQILKDISLMIKEGKITTIMGANGCGKSTLFSLMTKNLNPNRGKVFLHGKNIKNLKLNEFARKVSIVHQYNQAADDITVERLISYGRTPYMKLMGGKSEEDEKLIDHAIEVTGLEEFRNRELSQLSGGQRQRVFIAMALAQNTKILFLDEPTTYLDIRYQLDILRLVKKLNREYGITIVMVLHEINQAIHFSDEVIGLKDGKVLVQGDPKDVITTESISELYDVHLNVADIDGQKFVLTV
;
A
#
# COMPACT_ATOMS: atom_id res chain seq x y z
N MET A 1 17.08 -20.18 -12.48
CA MET A 1 17.46 -18.82 -12.94
C MET A 1 16.55 -18.48 -14.11
N ALA A 2 15.52 -17.66 -13.89
CA ALA A 2 14.69 -17.18 -14.99
C ALA A 2 15.57 -16.33 -15.92
N ASN A 3 15.50 -16.62 -17.22
CA ASN A 3 16.32 -16.00 -18.25
C ASN A 3 15.99 -14.50 -18.30
N LYS A 4 17.01 -13.65 -18.34
CA LYS A 4 16.89 -12.18 -18.42
C LYS A 4 16.00 -11.72 -19.58
N GLU A 5 15.90 -12.53 -20.63
CA GLU A 5 15.03 -12.31 -21.80
C GLU A 5 13.55 -12.61 -21.49
N GLU A 6 13.23 -13.63 -20.69
CA GLU A 6 11.85 -13.90 -20.23
C GLU A 6 11.35 -12.82 -19.28
N LEU A 7 12.23 -12.29 -18.43
CA LEU A 7 11.90 -11.16 -17.57
C LEU A 7 11.64 -9.89 -18.40
N LEU A 8 12.44 -9.64 -19.42
CA LEU A 8 12.26 -8.50 -20.34
C LEU A 8 11.02 -8.65 -21.22
N ALA A 9 10.66 -9.86 -21.65
CA ALA A 9 9.45 -10.13 -22.41
C ALA A 9 8.18 -9.93 -21.56
N ARG A 10 8.18 -10.41 -20.30
CA ARG A 10 7.08 -10.13 -19.33
C ARG A 10 6.96 -8.63 -19.01
N LEU A 11 8.08 -7.90 -18.98
CA LEU A 11 8.10 -6.44 -18.77
C LEU A 11 7.48 -5.66 -19.96
N GLN A 12 7.36 -6.26 -21.14
CA GLN A 12 6.73 -5.64 -22.31
C GLN A 12 5.22 -5.86 -22.38
N GLU A 13 4.69 -6.90 -21.78
CA GLU A 13 3.26 -7.23 -21.78
C GLU A 13 2.45 -6.55 -20.66
N GLU A 14 3.05 -6.25 -19.50
CA GLU A 14 2.37 -5.60 -18.36
C GLU A 14 3.03 -4.25 -18.04
N LYS A 15 2.33 -3.14 -18.31
CA LYS A 15 2.81 -1.80 -17.93
C LYS A 15 2.88 -1.68 -16.40
N PRO A 16 4.08 -1.54 -15.80
CA PRO A 16 4.18 -1.38 -14.36
C PRO A 16 3.66 -0.01 -13.93
N ALA A 17 2.81 0.02 -12.89
CA ALA A 17 2.45 1.25 -12.21
C ALA A 17 3.69 1.86 -11.54
N MET A 18 4.51 0.99 -10.90
CA MET A 18 5.75 1.40 -10.28
C MET A 18 6.84 0.34 -10.45
N GLU A 19 8.08 0.80 -10.61
CA GLU A 19 9.26 -0.07 -10.76
C GLU A 19 10.39 0.42 -9.86
N VAL A 20 11.01 -0.51 -9.15
CA VAL A 20 12.20 -0.29 -8.31
C VAL A 20 13.37 -0.98 -8.97
N ARG A 21 14.48 -0.25 -9.23
CA ARG A 21 15.67 -0.77 -9.90
C ARG A 21 16.91 -0.63 -9.04
N VAL A 22 17.47 -1.76 -8.62
CA VAL A 22 18.75 -1.90 -7.89
C VAL A 22 18.83 -0.91 -6.73
N LEU A 23 17.75 -0.87 -5.93
CA LEU A 23 17.58 0.09 -4.84
C LEU A 23 18.34 -0.38 -3.61
N SER A 24 19.21 0.48 -3.08
CA SER A 24 19.89 0.24 -1.81
C SER A 24 19.75 1.45 -0.91
N PHE A 25 19.61 1.18 0.40
CA PHE A 25 19.43 2.22 1.41
C PHE A 25 20.05 1.83 2.75
N ALA A 26 20.67 2.81 3.40
CA ALA A 26 21.25 2.69 4.74
C ALA A 26 20.92 3.92 5.59
N TYR A 27 20.67 3.70 6.87
CA TYR A 27 20.67 4.76 7.89
C TYR A 27 22.09 4.85 8.48
N GLY A 28 22.85 5.90 8.13
CA GLY A 28 24.27 5.99 8.48
C GLY A 28 25.04 4.81 7.90
N SER A 29 25.67 4.01 8.75
CA SER A 29 26.41 2.79 8.37
C SER A 29 25.54 1.53 8.33
N ASN A 30 24.29 1.59 8.84
CA ASN A 30 23.41 0.43 8.90
C ASN A 30 22.65 0.24 7.59
N GLN A 31 23.06 -0.73 6.78
CA GLN A 31 22.42 -1.07 5.51
C GLN A 31 21.13 -1.84 5.74
N ILE A 32 19.99 -1.25 5.31
CA ILE A 32 18.65 -1.81 5.47
C ILE A 32 18.20 -2.53 4.21
N LEU A 33 18.39 -1.91 3.01
CA LEU A 33 17.99 -2.51 1.74
C LEU A 33 19.21 -2.72 0.85
N LYS A 34 19.24 -3.88 0.18
CA LYS A 34 20.40 -4.38 -0.59
C LYS A 34 19.97 -4.77 -1.99
N ASP A 35 20.21 -3.87 -2.95
CA ASP A 35 19.98 -4.08 -4.40
C ASP A 35 18.56 -4.60 -4.74
N ILE A 36 17.54 -4.02 -4.11
CA ILE A 36 16.13 -4.36 -4.35
C ILE A 36 15.75 -4.01 -5.78
N SER A 37 15.19 -4.98 -6.48
CA SER A 37 14.52 -4.79 -7.77
C SER A 37 13.18 -5.50 -7.73
N LEU A 38 12.11 -4.74 -8.02
CA LEU A 38 10.74 -5.24 -8.02
C LEU A 38 9.83 -4.39 -8.90
N MET A 39 8.64 -4.90 -9.18
CA MET A 39 7.65 -4.25 -10.01
C MET A 39 6.28 -4.33 -9.36
N ILE A 40 5.52 -3.22 -9.40
CA ILE A 40 4.11 -3.15 -9.01
C ILE A 40 3.27 -3.10 -10.27
N LYS A 41 2.41 -4.08 -10.47
CA LYS A 41 1.50 -4.16 -11.63
C LYS A 41 0.33 -3.21 -11.48
N GLU A 42 -0.07 -2.57 -12.58
CA GLU A 42 -1.24 -1.67 -12.59
C GLU A 42 -2.54 -2.47 -12.35
N GLY A 43 -3.46 -1.89 -11.58
CA GLY A 43 -4.76 -2.50 -11.27
C GLY A 43 -4.72 -3.72 -10.35
N LYS A 44 -3.58 -4.04 -9.73
CA LYS A 44 -3.42 -5.17 -8.80
C LYS A 44 -3.28 -4.71 -7.36
N ILE A 45 -3.59 -5.61 -6.44
CA ILE A 45 -3.27 -5.47 -5.02
C ILE A 45 -1.96 -6.21 -4.77
N THR A 46 -0.91 -5.47 -4.40
CA THR A 46 0.39 -6.02 -4.03
C THR A 46 0.64 -5.82 -2.55
N THR A 47 0.95 -6.91 -1.82
CA THR A 47 1.30 -6.83 -0.40
C THR A 47 2.78 -7.09 -0.17
N ILE A 48 3.41 -6.17 0.57
CA ILE A 48 4.78 -6.33 1.07
C ILE A 48 4.71 -7.02 2.43
N MET A 49 5.40 -8.15 2.58
CA MET A 49 5.40 -8.98 3.78
C MET A 49 6.81 -9.39 4.18
N GLY A 50 6.98 -9.94 5.39
CA GLY A 50 8.26 -10.41 5.95
C GLY A 50 8.40 -10.07 7.42
N ALA A 51 9.43 -10.60 8.06
CA ALA A 51 9.70 -10.42 9.49
C ALA A 51 9.92 -8.94 9.88
N ASN A 52 9.80 -8.63 11.16
CA ASN A 52 10.09 -7.29 11.66
C ASN A 52 11.58 -6.95 11.41
N GLY A 53 11.83 -5.69 11.01
CA GLY A 53 13.19 -5.22 10.73
C GLY A 53 13.75 -5.62 9.36
N CYS A 54 13.04 -6.40 8.52
CA CYS A 54 13.54 -6.80 7.19
C CYS A 54 13.57 -5.68 6.14
N GLY A 55 13.01 -4.47 6.46
CA GLY A 55 13.08 -3.30 5.59
C GLY A 55 11.76 -2.88 4.92
N LYS A 56 10.60 -3.46 5.28
CA LYS A 56 9.28 -3.13 4.67
C LYS A 56 8.96 -1.64 4.69
N SER A 57 8.95 -1.02 5.87
CA SER A 57 8.61 0.40 6.03
C SER A 57 9.64 1.32 5.37
N THR A 58 10.91 0.89 5.30
CA THR A 58 11.97 1.61 4.57
C THR A 58 11.71 1.56 3.05
N LEU A 59 11.38 0.37 2.51
CA LEU A 59 11.02 0.21 1.12
C LEU A 59 9.77 1.03 0.77
N PHE A 60 8.72 0.95 1.61
CA PHE A 60 7.51 1.74 1.49
C PHE A 60 7.84 3.25 1.44
N SER A 61 8.66 3.74 2.37
CA SER A 61 9.05 5.16 2.42
C SER A 61 9.85 5.62 1.20
N LEU A 62 10.68 4.76 0.61
CA LEU A 62 11.42 5.04 -0.61
C LEU A 62 10.50 5.05 -1.84
N MET A 63 9.53 4.14 -1.92
CA MET A 63 8.55 4.08 -3.00
C MET A 63 7.56 5.25 -2.93
N THR A 64 7.25 5.75 -1.75
CA THR A 64 6.36 6.90 -1.52
C THR A 64 7.08 8.25 -1.50
N LYS A 65 8.37 8.28 -1.86
CA LYS A 65 9.19 9.52 -1.92
C LYS A 65 9.38 10.21 -0.55
N ASN A 66 9.12 9.53 0.56
CA ASN A 66 9.41 10.04 1.91
C ASN A 66 10.91 9.92 2.26
N LEU A 67 11.64 8.98 1.60
CA LEU A 67 13.08 8.82 1.68
C LEU A 67 13.70 8.88 0.29
N ASN A 68 15.00 9.20 0.24
CA ASN A 68 15.79 9.14 -1.00
C ASN A 68 16.76 7.94 -0.92
N PRO A 69 16.85 7.11 -1.96
CA PRO A 69 17.78 5.97 -1.96
C PRO A 69 19.23 6.44 -2.03
N ASN A 70 20.15 5.68 -1.42
CA ASN A 70 21.60 5.89 -1.59
C ASN A 70 22.02 5.44 -2.99
N ARG A 71 21.44 4.36 -3.52
CA ARG A 71 21.68 3.81 -4.85
C ARG A 71 20.36 3.31 -5.45
N GLY A 72 20.31 3.27 -6.79
CA GLY A 72 19.14 2.82 -7.52
C GLY A 72 18.12 3.90 -7.77
N LYS A 73 16.97 3.51 -8.29
CA LYS A 73 15.90 4.44 -8.70
C LYS A 73 14.53 3.80 -8.52
N VAL A 74 13.54 4.64 -8.27
CA VAL A 74 12.12 4.27 -8.30
C VAL A 74 11.46 5.01 -9.46
N PHE A 75 10.69 4.30 -10.27
CA PHE A 75 9.96 4.85 -11.41
C PHE A 75 8.46 4.72 -11.18
N LEU A 76 7.72 5.75 -11.51
CA LEU A 76 6.26 5.80 -11.52
C LEU A 76 5.81 5.99 -12.97
N HIS A 77 5.13 5.00 -13.58
CA HIS A 77 4.78 4.97 -15.00
C HIS A 77 5.96 5.39 -15.89
N GLY A 78 7.14 4.78 -15.67
CA GLY A 78 8.37 5.03 -16.42
C GLY A 78 9.11 6.33 -16.08
N LYS A 79 8.56 7.20 -15.24
CA LYS A 79 9.21 8.46 -14.81
C LYS A 79 9.89 8.28 -13.45
N ASN A 80 11.17 8.64 -13.34
CA ASN A 80 11.88 8.59 -12.06
C ASN A 80 11.21 9.56 -11.07
N ILE A 81 10.75 9.03 -9.91
CA ILE A 81 10.04 9.82 -8.89
C ILE A 81 10.89 10.94 -8.30
N LYS A 82 12.23 10.82 -8.33
CA LYS A 82 13.14 11.87 -7.89
C LYS A 82 12.92 13.17 -8.67
N ASN A 83 12.59 13.06 -9.96
CA ASN A 83 12.40 14.19 -10.86
C ASN A 83 11.00 14.82 -10.78
N LEU A 84 10.04 14.17 -10.13
CA LEU A 84 8.70 14.72 -9.94
C LEU A 84 8.69 15.72 -8.80
N LYS A 85 8.00 16.85 -8.96
CA LYS A 85 7.67 17.72 -7.82
C LYS A 85 6.75 16.97 -6.85
N LEU A 86 6.78 17.35 -5.57
CA LEU A 86 5.95 16.67 -4.54
C LEU A 86 4.46 16.71 -4.89
N ASN A 87 3.97 17.85 -5.35
CA ASN A 87 2.58 18.01 -5.78
C ASN A 87 2.22 17.17 -7.01
N GLU A 88 3.15 16.99 -7.97
CA GLU A 88 2.94 16.10 -9.13
C GLU A 88 2.89 14.63 -8.72
N PHE A 89 3.70 14.23 -7.74
CA PHE A 89 3.67 12.89 -7.18
C PHE A 89 2.36 12.66 -6.41
N ALA A 90 1.96 13.60 -5.54
CA ALA A 90 0.74 13.54 -4.77
C ALA A 90 -0.55 13.50 -5.63
N ARG A 91 -0.54 14.01 -6.87
CA ARG A 91 -1.66 13.84 -7.82
C ARG A 91 -1.72 12.46 -8.48
N LYS A 92 -0.76 11.59 -8.23
CA LYS A 92 -0.66 10.24 -8.83
C LYS A 92 -0.72 9.13 -7.80
N VAL A 93 -0.25 9.41 -6.59
CA VAL A 93 -0.11 8.44 -5.51
C VAL A 93 -0.71 9.05 -4.24
N SER A 94 -1.66 8.35 -3.65
CA SER A 94 -2.17 8.63 -2.31
C SER A 94 -1.57 7.66 -1.29
N ILE A 95 -1.44 8.10 -0.06
CA ILE A 95 -0.73 7.36 1.00
C ILE A 95 -1.56 7.45 2.29
N VAL A 96 -1.75 6.30 2.94
CA VAL A 96 -2.23 6.20 4.32
C VAL A 96 -1.11 5.59 5.14
N HIS A 97 -0.61 6.32 6.12
CA HIS A 97 0.46 5.87 7.00
C HIS A 97 -0.07 4.99 8.14
N GLN A 98 0.81 4.26 8.81
CA GLN A 98 0.48 3.45 9.98
C GLN A 98 -0.05 4.32 11.13
N TYR A 99 0.61 5.45 11.38
CA TYR A 99 0.22 6.42 12.40
C TYR A 99 -0.29 7.68 11.74
N ASN A 100 -1.61 7.76 11.56
CA ASN A 100 -2.25 8.96 11.07
C ASN A 100 -2.72 9.80 12.26
N GLN A 101 -2.33 11.06 12.30
CA GLN A 101 -2.74 12.01 13.32
C GLN A 101 -3.51 13.16 12.69
N ALA A 102 -4.59 13.55 13.33
CA ALA A 102 -5.35 14.75 13.03
C ALA A 102 -5.85 15.34 14.34
N ALA A 103 -6.26 16.59 14.33
CA ALA A 103 -6.87 17.22 15.49
C ALA A 103 -8.16 16.48 15.87
N ASP A 104 -8.34 16.22 17.14
CA ASP A 104 -9.47 15.42 17.66
C ASP A 104 -10.84 16.07 17.43
N ASP A 105 -10.88 17.39 17.32
CA ASP A 105 -12.07 18.23 17.07
C ASP A 105 -12.37 18.44 15.57
N ILE A 106 -11.59 17.84 14.67
CA ILE A 106 -11.86 17.92 13.24
C ILE A 106 -13.02 17.01 12.84
N THR A 107 -13.93 17.51 12.02
CA THR A 107 -15.02 16.69 11.48
C THR A 107 -14.52 15.73 10.38
N VAL A 108 -15.21 14.61 10.21
CA VAL A 108 -14.93 13.60 9.18
C VAL A 108 -14.83 14.24 7.79
N GLU A 109 -15.84 15.02 7.40
CA GLU A 109 -15.84 15.68 6.08
C GLU A 109 -14.66 16.62 5.92
N ARG A 110 -14.34 17.40 6.94
CA ARG A 110 -13.22 18.34 6.89
C ARG A 110 -11.90 17.62 6.74
N LEU A 111 -11.68 16.52 7.46
CA LEU A 111 -10.47 15.70 7.32
C LEU A 111 -10.37 15.10 5.92
N ILE A 112 -11.46 14.50 5.40
CA ILE A 112 -11.51 13.94 4.05
C ILE A 112 -11.19 15.01 3.00
N SER A 113 -11.67 16.25 3.20
CA SER A 113 -11.40 17.36 2.29
C SER A 113 -9.91 17.71 2.15
N TYR A 114 -9.07 17.37 3.12
CA TYR A 114 -7.61 17.57 3.01
C TYR A 114 -6.98 16.69 1.93
N GLY A 115 -7.63 15.59 1.51
CA GLY A 115 -7.22 14.83 0.34
C GLY A 115 -7.18 15.67 -0.95
N ARG A 116 -7.94 16.78 -1.01
CA ARG A 116 -7.94 17.68 -2.17
C ARG A 116 -6.80 18.71 -2.17
N THR A 117 -6.01 18.78 -1.10
CA THR A 117 -4.88 19.75 -0.97
C THR A 117 -3.95 19.82 -2.21
N PRO A 118 -3.58 18.70 -2.89
CA PRO A 118 -2.73 18.76 -4.07
C PRO A 118 -3.34 19.53 -5.26
N TYR A 119 -4.64 19.78 -5.25
CA TYR A 119 -5.39 20.46 -6.33
C TYR A 119 -5.81 21.88 -5.96
N MET A 120 -5.78 22.23 -4.69
CA MET A 120 -6.17 23.57 -4.22
C MET A 120 -5.22 24.65 -4.73
N LYS A 121 -5.80 25.76 -5.17
CA LYS A 121 -5.06 26.99 -5.50
C LYS A 121 -4.83 27.81 -4.23
N LEU A 122 -3.74 28.58 -4.19
CA LEU A 122 -3.33 29.38 -3.02
C LEU A 122 -4.40 30.38 -2.54
N MET A 123 -5.32 30.80 -3.41
CA MET A 123 -6.41 31.77 -3.15
C MET A 123 -7.78 31.28 -3.64
N GLY A 124 -8.01 29.95 -3.67
CA GLY A 124 -9.27 29.38 -4.14
C GLY A 124 -9.95 28.55 -3.05
N GLY A 125 -11.29 28.65 -2.94
CA GLY A 125 -12.09 27.71 -2.18
C GLY A 125 -12.14 26.33 -2.85
N LYS A 126 -12.91 25.38 -2.26
CA LYS A 126 -13.22 24.09 -2.88
C LYS A 126 -14.02 24.33 -4.17
N SER A 127 -13.70 23.59 -5.22
CA SER A 127 -14.48 23.56 -6.45
C SER A 127 -15.67 22.57 -6.30
N GLU A 128 -16.68 22.69 -7.18
CA GLU A 128 -17.76 21.69 -7.23
C GLU A 128 -17.24 20.27 -7.51
N GLU A 129 -16.15 20.13 -8.24
CA GLU A 129 -15.49 18.83 -8.46
C GLU A 129 -14.88 18.30 -7.17
N ASP A 130 -14.27 19.16 -6.35
CA ASP A 130 -13.72 18.75 -5.05
C ASP A 130 -14.82 18.26 -4.12
N GLU A 131 -15.98 18.93 -4.09
CA GLU A 131 -17.14 18.52 -3.27
C GLU A 131 -17.66 17.15 -3.72
N LYS A 132 -17.85 16.93 -5.03
CA LYS A 132 -18.26 15.63 -5.58
C LYS A 132 -17.30 14.49 -5.22
N LEU A 133 -16.00 14.75 -5.25
CA LEU A 133 -14.99 13.74 -4.90
C LEU A 133 -14.95 13.45 -3.39
N ILE A 134 -15.22 14.46 -2.56
CA ILE A 134 -15.37 14.28 -1.10
C ILE A 134 -16.62 13.46 -0.79
N ASP A 135 -17.76 13.81 -1.40
CA ASP A 135 -19.03 13.08 -1.23
C ASP A 135 -18.89 11.63 -1.66
N HIS A 136 -18.30 11.40 -2.83
CA HIS A 136 -18.02 10.06 -3.32
C HIS A 136 -17.11 9.25 -2.38
N ALA A 137 -16.05 9.87 -1.84
CA ALA A 137 -15.17 9.20 -0.90
C ALA A 137 -15.89 8.80 0.39
N ILE A 138 -16.79 9.66 0.90
CA ILE A 138 -17.64 9.39 2.08
C ILE A 138 -18.56 8.20 1.80
N GLU A 139 -19.27 8.21 0.67
CA GLU A 139 -20.20 7.16 0.25
C GLU A 139 -19.48 5.81 0.09
N VAL A 140 -18.39 5.75 -0.68
CA VAL A 140 -17.66 4.50 -0.96
C VAL A 140 -17.13 3.85 0.30
N THR A 141 -16.78 4.65 1.31
CA THR A 141 -16.24 4.18 2.58
C THR A 141 -17.30 3.96 3.67
N GLY A 142 -18.59 4.27 3.38
CA GLY A 142 -19.70 4.08 4.32
C GLY A 142 -19.61 5.00 5.53
N LEU A 143 -19.30 6.28 5.31
CA LEU A 143 -19.10 7.28 6.37
C LEU A 143 -20.20 8.36 6.40
N GLU A 144 -21.30 8.20 5.67
CA GLU A 144 -22.35 9.21 5.54
C GLU A 144 -22.92 9.64 6.88
N GLU A 145 -23.24 8.68 7.76
CA GLU A 145 -23.78 8.93 9.10
C GLU A 145 -22.79 9.63 10.04
N PHE A 146 -21.50 9.56 9.72
CA PHE A 146 -20.41 10.13 10.52
C PHE A 146 -19.91 11.46 9.99
N ARG A 147 -20.44 11.94 8.86
CA ARG A 147 -19.93 13.09 8.09
C ARG A 147 -19.59 14.30 8.95
N ASN A 148 -20.50 14.66 9.85
CA ASN A 148 -20.41 15.84 10.73
C ASN A 148 -19.84 15.53 12.12
N ARG A 149 -19.50 14.26 12.41
CA ARG A 149 -18.92 13.88 13.70
C ARG A 149 -17.46 14.27 13.76
N GLU A 150 -16.99 14.57 14.95
CA GLU A 150 -15.58 14.78 15.23
C GLU A 150 -14.84 13.45 15.25
N LEU A 151 -13.56 13.49 14.88
CA LEU A 151 -12.71 12.30 14.84
C LEU A 151 -12.61 11.61 16.20
N SER A 152 -12.62 12.38 17.30
CA SER A 152 -12.63 11.91 18.69
C SER A 152 -13.79 10.96 19.01
N GLN A 153 -14.93 11.11 18.34
CA GLN A 153 -16.17 10.34 18.57
C GLN A 153 -16.20 9.00 17.81
N LEU A 154 -15.16 8.69 17.04
CA LEU A 154 -15.11 7.51 16.20
C LEU A 154 -14.30 6.38 16.84
N SER A 155 -14.71 5.12 16.57
CA SER A 155 -13.89 3.95 16.87
C SER A 155 -12.60 3.91 16.02
N GLY A 156 -11.62 3.11 16.42
CA GLY A 156 -10.37 2.96 15.67
C GLY A 156 -10.59 2.54 14.21
N GLY A 157 -11.48 1.59 13.96
CA GLY A 157 -11.82 1.14 12.61
C GLY A 157 -12.54 2.21 11.77
N GLN A 158 -13.41 3.02 12.41
CA GLN A 158 -14.05 4.16 11.73
C GLN A 158 -13.02 5.25 11.41
N ARG A 159 -12.12 5.58 12.33
CA ARG A 159 -11.01 6.53 12.06
C ARG A 159 -10.14 6.06 10.90
N GLN A 160 -9.80 4.77 10.84
CA GLN A 160 -9.03 4.21 9.73
C GLN A 160 -9.75 4.37 8.38
N ARG A 161 -11.07 4.15 8.34
CA ARG A 161 -11.89 4.42 7.14
C ARG A 161 -11.85 5.88 6.72
N VAL A 162 -11.84 6.84 7.68
CA VAL A 162 -11.74 8.27 7.36
C VAL A 162 -10.42 8.60 6.68
N PHE A 163 -9.29 8.03 7.13
CA PHE A 163 -8.00 8.24 6.46
C PHE A 163 -7.96 7.59 5.06
N ILE A 164 -8.59 6.44 4.87
CA ILE A 164 -8.74 5.82 3.55
C ILE A 164 -9.63 6.70 2.66
N ALA A 165 -10.73 7.25 3.18
CA ALA A 165 -11.59 8.18 2.46
C ALA A 165 -10.85 9.47 2.05
N MET A 166 -10.02 10.02 2.94
CA MET A 166 -9.16 11.17 2.62
C MET A 166 -8.21 10.83 1.46
N ALA A 167 -7.59 9.66 1.48
CA ALA A 167 -6.74 9.21 0.38
C ALA A 167 -7.53 8.96 -0.91
N LEU A 168 -8.77 8.47 -0.82
CA LEU A 168 -9.66 8.27 -1.98
C LEU A 168 -10.12 9.61 -2.58
N ALA A 169 -10.47 10.61 -1.74
CA ALA A 169 -10.82 11.95 -2.19
C ALA A 169 -9.69 12.64 -2.99
N GLN A 170 -8.45 12.22 -2.80
CA GLN A 170 -7.31 12.68 -3.61
C GLN A 170 -7.43 12.26 -5.09
N ASN A 171 -8.28 11.29 -5.42
CA ASN A 171 -8.57 10.80 -6.78
C ASN A 171 -7.32 10.37 -7.56
N THR A 172 -6.51 9.51 -6.93
CA THR A 172 -5.32 8.92 -7.54
C THR A 172 -5.59 7.50 -8.04
N LYS A 173 -4.75 7.02 -8.96
CA LYS A 173 -4.82 5.64 -9.48
C LYS A 173 -3.99 4.65 -8.68
N ILE A 174 -3.16 5.14 -7.75
CA ILE A 174 -2.31 4.31 -6.91
C ILE A 174 -2.50 4.71 -5.45
N LEU A 175 -2.77 3.73 -4.59
CA LEU A 175 -2.96 3.89 -3.15
C LEU A 175 -1.94 3.04 -2.39
N PHE A 176 -1.18 3.67 -1.53
CA PHE A 176 -0.26 3.03 -0.59
C PHE A 176 -0.87 3.00 0.80
N LEU A 177 -0.85 1.82 1.45
CA LEU A 177 -1.38 1.59 2.80
C LEU A 177 -0.29 0.97 3.67
N ASP A 178 0.18 1.71 4.67
CA ASP A 178 1.18 1.21 5.61
C ASP A 178 0.47 0.62 6.83
N GLU A 179 0.43 -0.71 6.92
CA GLU A 179 -0.18 -1.49 8.00
C GLU A 179 -1.62 -1.05 8.36
N PRO A 180 -2.55 -1.04 7.40
CA PRO A 180 -3.87 -0.46 7.59
C PRO A 180 -4.76 -1.20 8.59
N THR A 181 -4.36 -2.39 9.03
CA THR A 181 -5.13 -3.26 9.94
C THR A 181 -4.56 -3.33 11.35
N THR A 182 -3.40 -2.71 11.60
CA THR A 182 -2.73 -2.75 12.91
C THR A 182 -3.57 -2.05 13.99
N TYR A 183 -3.60 -2.61 15.19
CA TYR A 183 -4.40 -2.16 16.36
C TYR A 183 -5.91 -2.24 16.20
N LEU A 184 -6.41 -2.92 15.17
CA LEU A 184 -7.84 -3.18 14.99
C LEU A 184 -8.17 -4.61 15.41
N ASP A 185 -9.39 -4.82 15.94
CA ASP A 185 -9.91 -6.17 16.13
C ASP A 185 -10.21 -6.85 14.78
N ILE A 186 -10.33 -8.18 14.80
CA ILE A 186 -10.45 -9.00 13.59
C ILE A 186 -11.60 -8.57 12.68
N ARG A 187 -12.74 -8.11 13.24
CA ARG A 187 -13.88 -7.64 12.47
C ARG A 187 -13.51 -6.41 11.66
N TYR A 188 -12.92 -5.39 12.30
CA TYR A 188 -12.53 -4.16 11.62
C TYR A 188 -11.36 -4.37 10.66
N GLN A 189 -10.42 -5.28 10.97
CA GLN A 189 -9.36 -5.68 10.02
C GLN A 189 -9.98 -6.20 8.72
N LEU A 190 -10.91 -7.15 8.81
CA LEU A 190 -11.59 -7.72 7.63
C LEU A 190 -12.41 -6.67 6.89
N ASP A 191 -13.08 -5.78 7.59
CA ASP A 191 -13.85 -4.69 6.96
C ASP A 191 -12.97 -3.73 6.18
N ILE A 192 -11.76 -3.39 6.69
CA ILE A 192 -10.78 -2.58 5.96
C ILE A 192 -10.25 -3.33 4.72
N LEU A 193 -9.91 -4.61 4.85
CA LEU A 193 -9.40 -5.39 3.73
C LEU A 193 -10.46 -5.61 2.63
N ARG A 194 -11.73 -5.77 3.02
CA ARG A 194 -12.86 -5.81 2.06
C ARG A 194 -13.02 -4.47 1.35
N LEU A 195 -12.92 -3.34 2.07
CA LEU A 195 -12.92 -2.02 1.46
C LEU A 195 -11.76 -1.86 0.47
N VAL A 196 -10.54 -2.24 0.83
CA VAL A 196 -9.37 -2.24 -0.06
C VAL A 196 -9.64 -3.06 -1.33
N LYS A 197 -10.19 -4.26 -1.18
CA LYS A 197 -10.57 -5.12 -2.31
C LYS A 197 -11.64 -4.48 -3.20
N LYS A 198 -12.65 -3.83 -2.61
CA LYS A 198 -13.68 -3.06 -3.32
C LYS A 198 -13.04 -1.92 -4.13
N LEU A 199 -12.16 -1.12 -3.52
CA LEU A 199 -11.47 -0.02 -4.20
C LEU A 199 -10.65 -0.50 -5.41
N ASN A 200 -10.02 -1.65 -5.30
CA ASN A 200 -9.31 -2.25 -6.43
C ASN A 200 -10.26 -2.76 -7.51
N ARG A 201 -11.25 -3.61 -7.15
CA ARG A 201 -12.09 -4.33 -8.12
C ARG A 201 -13.11 -3.44 -8.83
N GLU A 202 -13.71 -2.49 -8.11
CA GLU A 202 -14.77 -1.64 -8.64
C GLU A 202 -14.23 -0.32 -9.22
N TYR A 203 -13.15 0.22 -8.66
CA TYR A 203 -12.58 1.51 -9.07
C TYR A 203 -11.24 1.40 -9.81
N GLY A 204 -10.69 0.20 -9.97
CA GLY A 204 -9.45 -0.05 -10.70
C GLY A 204 -8.20 0.57 -10.06
N ILE A 205 -8.23 0.84 -8.75
CA ILE A 205 -7.10 1.44 -8.04
C ILE A 205 -6.00 0.39 -7.85
N THR A 206 -4.79 0.71 -8.24
CA THR A 206 -3.59 -0.08 -7.91
C THR A 206 -3.28 0.10 -6.43
N ILE A 207 -3.15 -0.98 -5.67
CA ILE A 207 -2.95 -0.91 -4.23
C ILE A 207 -1.62 -1.57 -3.86
N VAL A 208 -0.83 -0.87 -3.07
CA VAL A 208 0.37 -1.41 -2.41
C VAL A 208 0.17 -1.31 -0.92
N MET A 209 0.21 -2.42 -0.21
CA MET A 209 0.05 -2.41 1.24
C MET A 209 1.12 -3.22 1.96
N VAL A 210 1.39 -2.85 3.20
CA VAL A 210 2.19 -3.63 4.13
C VAL A 210 1.24 -4.34 5.09
N LEU A 211 1.37 -5.65 5.24
CA LEU A 211 0.60 -6.43 6.21
C LEU A 211 1.52 -7.30 7.05
N HIS A 212 1.13 -7.51 8.31
CA HIS A 212 1.81 -8.43 9.24
C HIS A 212 1.20 -9.83 9.21
N GLU A 213 -0.12 -9.92 9.06
CA GLU A 213 -0.85 -11.18 9.08
C GLU A 213 -0.70 -11.91 7.74
N ILE A 214 0.02 -13.03 7.77
CA ILE A 214 0.40 -13.79 6.56
C ILE A 214 -0.84 -14.24 5.78
N ASN A 215 -1.84 -14.82 6.47
CA ASN A 215 -3.06 -15.29 5.81
C ASN A 215 -3.89 -14.15 5.21
N GLN A 216 -3.92 -12.97 5.85
CA GLN A 216 -4.55 -11.79 5.26
C GLN A 216 -3.80 -11.34 3.99
N ALA A 217 -2.46 -11.33 4.00
CA ALA A 217 -1.65 -10.99 2.83
C ALA A 217 -1.95 -11.95 1.66
N ILE A 218 -2.03 -13.25 1.92
CA ILE A 218 -2.34 -14.26 0.90
C ILE A 218 -3.74 -14.07 0.30
N HIS A 219 -4.77 -13.87 1.15
CA HIS A 219 -6.16 -13.88 0.69
C HIS A 219 -6.64 -12.55 0.08
N PHE A 220 -6.01 -11.45 0.42
CA PHE A 220 -6.41 -10.13 -0.05
C PHE A 220 -5.51 -9.53 -1.12
N SER A 221 -4.47 -10.27 -1.59
CA SER A 221 -3.53 -9.78 -2.60
C SER A 221 -3.62 -10.57 -3.90
N ASP A 222 -3.32 -9.89 -5.00
CA ASP A 222 -3.05 -10.51 -6.31
C ASP A 222 -1.57 -10.87 -6.44
N GLU A 223 -0.69 -10.13 -5.74
CA GLU A 223 0.74 -10.39 -5.66
C GLU A 223 1.26 -10.15 -4.25
N VAL A 224 2.26 -10.92 -3.86
CA VAL A 224 3.03 -10.70 -2.64
C VAL A 224 4.49 -10.44 -2.97
N ILE A 225 5.12 -9.60 -2.16
CA ILE A 225 6.56 -9.35 -2.15
C ILE A 225 7.07 -9.68 -0.76
N GLY A 226 7.80 -10.79 -0.64
CA GLY A 226 8.44 -11.21 0.60
C GLY A 226 9.83 -10.63 0.73
N LEU A 227 10.06 -9.87 1.80
CA LEU A 227 11.36 -9.30 2.13
C LEU A 227 12.05 -10.08 3.25
N LYS A 228 13.32 -10.40 3.04
CA LYS A 228 14.24 -10.98 4.02
C LYS A 228 15.58 -10.26 4.00
N ASP A 229 16.08 -9.83 5.16
CA ASP A 229 17.43 -9.22 5.33
C ASP A 229 17.75 -8.10 4.33
N GLY A 230 16.73 -7.30 4.00
CA GLY A 230 16.85 -6.20 3.05
C GLY A 230 16.88 -6.62 1.58
N LYS A 231 16.47 -7.85 1.24
CA LYS A 231 16.38 -8.36 -0.13
C LYS A 231 14.97 -8.86 -0.43
N VAL A 232 14.59 -8.88 -1.70
CA VAL A 232 13.39 -9.60 -2.16
C VAL A 232 13.71 -11.08 -2.18
N LEU A 233 13.01 -11.87 -1.38
CA LEU A 233 13.10 -13.32 -1.37
C LEU A 233 12.15 -13.93 -2.39
N VAL A 234 10.89 -13.47 -2.40
CA VAL A 234 9.85 -13.93 -3.32
C VAL A 234 9.04 -12.76 -3.84
N GLN A 235 8.57 -12.86 -5.08
CA GLN A 235 7.58 -11.97 -5.68
C GLN A 235 6.71 -12.75 -6.66
N GLY A 236 5.38 -12.66 -6.54
CA GLY A 236 4.44 -13.29 -7.47
C GLY A 236 3.05 -13.49 -6.89
N ASP A 237 2.23 -14.28 -7.60
CA ASP A 237 0.92 -14.73 -7.10
C ASP A 237 1.12 -15.53 -5.80
N PRO A 238 0.37 -15.23 -4.72
CA PRO A 238 0.45 -15.99 -3.47
C PRO A 238 0.34 -17.50 -3.66
N LYS A 239 -0.46 -17.96 -4.62
CA LYS A 239 -0.65 -19.39 -4.91
C LYS A 239 0.62 -20.07 -5.38
N ASP A 240 1.47 -19.33 -6.10
CA ASP A 240 2.70 -19.87 -6.70
C ASP A 240 3.90 -19.74 -5.76
N VAL A 241 4.01 -18.59 -5.06
CA VAL A 241 5.23 -18.26 -4.31
C VAL A 241 5.17 -18.58 -2.82
N ILE A 242 3.95 -18.80 -2.26
CA ILE A 242 3.79 -19.17 -0.86
C ILE A 242 3.86 -20.68 -0.70
N THR A 243 4.98 -21.16 -0.18
CA THR A 243 5.25 -22.55 0.16
C THR A 243 5.75 -22.66 1.59
N THR A 244 5.77 -23.88 2.15
CA THR A 244 6.36 -24.12 3.48
C THR A 244 7.80 -23.62 3.54
N GLU A 245 8.58 -23.83 2.49
CA GLU A 245 9.97 -23.43 2.40
C GLU A 245 10.10 -21.91 2.36
N SER A 246 9.36 -21.23 1.46
CA SER A 246 9.42 -19.77 1.31
C SER A 246 8.97 -19.04 2.57
N ILE A 247 7.92 -19.50 3.23
CA ILE A 247 7.43 -18.91 4.49
C ILE A 247 8.40 -19.18 5.64
N SER A 248 8.92 -20.42 5.73
CA SER A 248 9.90 -20.76 6.76
C SER A 248 11.18 -19.95 6.63
N GLU A 249 11.65 -19.74 5.41
CA GLU A 249 12.80 -18.88 5.14
C GLU A 249 12.50 -17.41 5.45
N LEU A 250 11.30 -16.91 5.06
CA LEU A 250 10.93 -15.51 5.21
C LEU A 250 10.84 -15.07 6.69
N TYR A 251 10.40 -15.97 7.56
CA TYR A 251 10.13 -15.67 8.97
C TYR A 251 11.08 -16.35 9.97
N ASP A 252 12.06 -17.12 9.49
CA ASP A 252 12.98 -17.91 10.33
C ASP A 252 12.27 -18.86 11.30
N VAL A 253 11.12 -19.42 10.88
CA VAL A 253 10.33 -20.35 11.67
C VAL A 253 9.67 -21.38 10.76
N HIS A 254 9.69 -22.65 11.14
CA HIS A 254 9.02 -23.68 10.36
C HIS A 254 7.50 -23.57 10.50
N LEU A 255 6.83 -23.19 9.40
CA LEU A 255 5.38 -23.08 9.32
C LEU A 255 4.88 -23.88 8.12
N ASN A 256 3.94 -24.78 8.37
CA ASN A 256 3.33 -25.56 7.30
C ASN A 256 2.36 -24.71 6.48
N VAL A 257 2.37 -24.92 5.18
CA VAL A 257 1.40 -24.30 4.26
C VAL A 257 0.47 -25.42 3.76
N ALA A 258 -0.82 -25.28 4.06
CA ALA A 258 -1.87 -26.14 3.56
C ALA A 258 -2.54 -25.52 2.33
N ASP A 259 -2.95 -26.35 1.39
CA ASP A 259 -3.85 -25.97 0.30
C ASP A 259 -5.24 -26.50 0.62
N ILE A 260 -6.21 -25.60 0.76
CA ILE A 260 -7.60 -25.94 1.03
C ILE A 260 -8.45 -25.29 -0.07
N ASP A 261 -9.06 -26.12 -0.91
CA ASP A 261 -9.88 -25.68 -2.03
C ASP A 261 -9.17 -24.68 -2.98
N GLY A 262 -7.88 -24.90 -3.24
CA GLY A 262 -7.05 -24.04 -4.10
C GLY A 262 -6.64 -22.70 -3.45
N GLN A 263 -6.79 -22.60 -2.14
CA GLN A 263 -6.32 -21.45 -1.35
C GLN A 263 -5.22 -21.86 -0.37
N LYS A 264 -4.15 -21.08 -0.32
CA LYS A 264 -3.04 -21.31 0.61
C LYS A 264 -3.37 -20.78 2.00
N PHE A 265 -3.08 -21.57 3.02
CA PHE A 265 -3.18 -21.22 4.42
C PHE A 265 -1.88 -21.54 5.14
N VAL A 266 -1.31 -20.58 5.83
CA VAL A 266 -0.16 -20.80 6.70
C VAL A 266 -0.69 -21.19 8.08
N LEU A 267 -0.29 -22.37 8.52
CA LEU A 267 -0.67 -22.93 9.82
C LEU A 267 0.33 -22.44 10.87
N THR A 268 -0.13 -21.60 11.79
CA THR A 268 0.72 -20.98 12.83
C THR A 268 0.77 -21.76 14.13
N VAL A 269 -0.01 -22.81 14.27
CA VAL A 269 -0.02 -23.79 15.39
C VAL A 269 -0.42 -25.17 14.89
#